data_187739112da372e7db433c349cace8a9
#
_entry.id   187739112da372e7db433c349cace8a9
#
_cell.length_a   1.000
_cell.length_b   1.000
_cell.length_c   1.000
_cell.angle_alpha   90.00
_cell.angle_beta   90.00
_cell.angle_gamma   90.00
#
_symmetry.space_group_name_H-M   'P 1'
#
loop_
_entity.id
_entity.type
_entity.pdbx_description
1 polymer ?
#
loop_
_entity_poly.entity_id
_entity_poly.type
_entity_poly.pdbx_seq_one_letter_code
_entity_poly.pdbx_strand_id
1 'polypeptide(L)'
;MVINQMKIGIISDTHGLLRPEVVKAIMGCHALLHGGDINRQEILDQLNTIAPVYVVRGNNDKEWAEHLPLTLDFTLTDLRIFMTHPGVTAEGIFNKMML
;
A
#
# COMPACT_ATOMS: atom_id res chain seq x y z
N MET A 1 -20.74 -18.67 11.47
CA MET A 1 -19.59 -18.07 12.19
C MET A 1 -19.38 -16.65 11.74
N VAL A 2 -19.13 -15.77 12.66
CA VAL A 2 -18.88 -14.35 12.36
C VAL A 2 -17.37 -14.12 12.38
N ILE A 3 -16.88 -13.46 11.34
CA ILE A 3 -15.47 -13.06 11.28
C ILE A 3 -15.39 -11.63 11.82
N ASN A 4 -14.76 -11.49 12.97
CA ASN A 4 -14.65 -10.19 13.63
C ASN A 4 -13.31 -9.51 13.38
N GLN A 5 -12.39 -10.19 12.70
CA GLN A 5 -11.07 -9.66 12.49
C GLN A 5 -10.76 -9.56 11.00
N MET A 6 -10.21 -8.41 10.62
CA MET A 6 -9.67 -8.22 9.28
C MET A 6 -8.15 -8.18 9.39
N LYS A 7 -7.49 -9.03 8.62
CA LYS A 7 -6.04 -9.06 8.57
C LYS A 7 -5.57 -8.18 7.43
N ILE A 8 -4.80 -7.16 7.75
CA ILE A 8 -4.30 -6.19 6.78
C ILE A 8 -2.79 -6.32 6.70
N GLY A 9 -2.28 -6.53 5.49
CA GLY A 9 -0.84 -6.56 5.26
C GLY A 9 -0.37 -5.16 4.85
N ILE A 10 0.68 -4.70 5.49
CA ILE A 10 1.27 -3.39 5.19
C ILE A 10 2.67 -3.61 4.68
N ILE A 11 2.94 -3.17 3.45
CA ILE A 11 4.25 -3.29 2.83
C ILE A 11 4.63 -1.97 2.18
N SER A 12 5.91 -1.82 1.89
CA SER A 12 6.42 -0.61 1.26
C SER A 12 7.79 -0.89 0.68
N ASP A 13 8.22 -0.05 -0.27
CA ASP A 13 9.58 -0.04 -0.76
C ASP A 13 10.03 -1.40 -1.30
N THR A 14 9.19 -2.02 -2.12
CA THR A 14 9.52 -3.30 -2.74
C THR A 14 10.60 -3.16 -3.82
N HIS A 15 10.70 -1.99 -4.44
CA HIS A 15 11.74 -1.67 -5.42
C HIS A 15 11.85 -2.72 -6.54
N GLY A 16 10.69 -3.11 -7.07
CA GLY A 16 10.65 -4.03 -8.21
C GLY A 16 10.86 -5.49 -7.87
N LEU A 17 10.92 -5.83 -6.59
CA LEU A 17 11.12 -7.21 -6.16
C LEU A 17 10.14 -7.58 -5.06
N LEU A 18 9.36 -8.62 -5.29
CA LEU A 18 8.48 -9.16 -4.27
C LEU A 18 9.08 -10.46 -3.77
N ARG A 19 9.73 -10.40 -2.61
CA ARG A 19 10.47 -11.54 -2.06
C ARG A 19 9.52 -12.63 -1.59
N PRO A 20 9.92 -13.90 -1.72
CA PRO A 20 9.07 -15.02 -1.28
C PRO A 20 8.65 -14.92 0.19
N GLU A 21 9.52 -14.43 1.06
CA GLU A 21 9.20 -14.25 2.48
C GLU A 21 8.05 -13.28 2.68
N VAL A 22 8.01 -12.20 1.87
CA VAL A 22 6.94 -11.23 1.94
C VAL A 22 5.64 -11.85 1.46
N VAL A 23 5.68 -12.55 0.33
CA VAL A 23 4.50 -13.24 -0.20
C VAL A 23 3.92 -14.17 0.85
N LYS A 24 4.77 -14.95 1.47
CA LYS A 24 4.35 -15.90 2.50
C LYS A 24 3.70 -15.19 3.69
N ALA A 25 4.28 -14.06 4.09
CA ALA A 25 3.79 -13.33 5.24
C ALA A 25 2.41 -12.70 5.01
N ILE A 26 2.10 -12.32 3.77
CA ILE A 26 0.85 -11.64 3.44
C ILE A 26 -0.24 -12.59 2.95
N MET A 27 0.06 -13.86 2.80
CA MET A 27 -0.97 -14.84 2.45
C MET A 27 -2.04 -14.88 3.52
N GLY A 28 -3.29 -14.88 3.09
CA GLY A 28 -4.42 -14.87 4.01
C GLY A 28 -4.85 -13.48 4.46
N CYS A 29 -4.17 -12.44 4.04
CA CYS A 29 -4.62 -11.09 4.32
C CYS A 29 -5.90 -10.78 3.55
N HIS A 30 -6.74 -9.95 4.14
CA HIS A 30 -8.00 -9.51 3.54
C HIS A 30 -7.81 -8.26 2.70
N ALA A 31 -6.78 -7.49 2.99
CA ALA A 31 -6.41 -6.30 2.24
C ALA A 31 -4.91 -6.06 2.37
N LEU A 32 -4.34 -5.42 1.36
CA LEU A 32 -2.93 -5.09 1.33
C LEU A 32 -2.77 -3.59 1.10
N LEU A 33 -1.90 -2.97 1.88
CA LEU A 33 -1.57 -1.56 1.75
C LEU A 33 -0.11 -1.44 1.33
N HIS A 34 0.14 -0.78 0.21
CA HIS A 34 1.50 -0.55 -0.27
C HIS A 34 1.83 0.93 -0.21
N GLY A 35 2.86 1.27 0.55
CA GLY A 35 3.25 2.64 0.83
C GLY A 35 4.07 3.34 -0.25
N GLY A 36 4.30 2.70 -1.39
CA GLY A 36 5.03 3.34 -2.48
C GLY A 36 6.43 2.78 -2.69
N ASP A 37 7.11 3.31 -3.72
CA ASP A 37 8.39 2.80 -4.21
C ASP A 37 8.27 1.35 -4.63
N ILE A 38 7.34 1.13 -5.54
CA ILE A 38 6.98 -0.19 -6.07
C ILE A 38 7.92 -0.57 -7.22
N ASN A 39 8.17 0.38 -8.10
CA ASN A 39 9.03 0.38 -9.27
C ASN A 39 8.49 -0.37 -10.48
N ARG A 40 7.53 -1.29 -10.33
CA ARG A 40 6.95 -2.03 -11.46
C ARG A 40 5.49 -2.31 -11.22
N GLN A 41 4.71 -2.22 -12.30
CA GLN A 41 3.29 -2.59 -12.27
C GLN A 41 3.10 -4.06 -11.89
N GLU A 42 4.01 -4.93 -12.31
CA GLU A 42 3.93 -6.35 -12.04
C GLU A 42 3.84 -6.69 -10.56
N ILE A 43 4.46 -5.85 -9.71
CA ILE A 43 4.36 -6.04 -8.26
C ILE A 43 2.91 -5.89 -7.80
N LEU A 44 2.25 -4.85 -8.28
CA LEU A 44 0.84 -4.62 -7.93
C LEU A 44 -0.05 -5.73 -8.47
N ASP A 45 0.21 -6.17 -9.70
CA ASP A 45 -0.55 -7.25 -10.30
C ASP A 45 -0.42 -8.53 -9.47
N GLN A 46 0.79 -8.82 -9.03
CA GLN A 46 1.05 -9.98 -8.20
C GLN A 46 0.37 -9.88 -6.84
N LEU A 47 0.43 -8.72 -6.21
CA LEU A 47 -0.22 -8.50 -4.92
C LEU A 47 -1.74 -8.62 -5.04
N ASN A 48 -2.31 -8.15 -6.14
CA ASN A 48 -3.75 -8.22 -6.37
C ASN A 48 -4.26 -9.65 -6.51
N THR A 49 -3.40 -10.62 -6.81
CA THR A 49 -3.81 -12.02 -6.80
C THR A 49 -4.00 -12.56 -5.39
N ILE A 50 -3.47 -11.88 -4.40
CA ILE A 50 -3.55 -12.30 -2.99
C ILE A 50 -4.72 -11.65 -2.28
N ALA A 51 -4.87 -10.33 -2.44
CA ALA A 51 -5.94 -9.56 -1.81
C ALA A 51 -6.05 -8.18 -2.47
N PRO A 52 -7.16 -7.46 -2.27
CA PRO A 52 -7.27 -6.10 -2.78
C PRO A 52 -6.13 -5.22 -2.29
N VAL A 53 -5.57 -4.43 -3.18
CA VAL A 53 -4.40 -3.59 -2.88
C VAL A 53 -4.80 -2.12 -2.89
N TYR A 54 -4.43 -1.42 -1.82
CA TYR A 54 -4.54 0.02 -1.70
C TYR A 54 -3.13 0.57 -1.73
N VAL A 55 -2.83 1.45 -2.68
CA VAL A 55 -1.45 1.82 -2.96
C VAL A 55 -1.32 3.32 -3.18
N VAL A 56 -0.20 3.87 -2.72
CA VAL A 56 0.19 5.23 -3.04
C VAL A 56 1.50 5.20 -3.81
N ARG A 57 1.73 6.26 -4.59
CA ARG A 57 2.93 6.37 -5.42
C ARG A 57 4.09 6.88 -4.58
N GLY A 58 5.24 6.23 -4.68
CA GLY A 58 6.47 6.70 -4.06
C GLY A 58 7.28 7.60 -4.98
N ASN A 59 8.33 8.20 -4.45
CA ASN A 59 9.15 9.11 -5.22
C ASN A 59 10.01 8.42 -6.29
N ASN A 60 10.18 7.11 -6.19
CA ASN A 60 10.88 6.33 -7.22
C ASN A 60 9.93 5.71 -8.25
N ASP A 61 8.64 5.92 -8.11
CA ASP A 61 7.67 5.43 -9.07
C ASP A 61 7.48 6.47 -10.16
N LYS A 62 7.79 6.09 -11.40
CA LYS A 62 7.87 7.00 -12.54
C LYS A 62 6.59 6.99 -13.37
N GLU A 63 6.71 7.17 -14.67
CA GLU A 63 5.58 7.33 -15.56
C GLU A 63 4.60 6.16 -15.52
N TRP A 64 5.09 4.94 -15.32
CA TRP A 64 4.21 3.77 -15.24
C TRP A 64 3.17 3.91 -14.12
N ALA A 65 3.51 4.69 -13.09
CA ALA A 65 2.69 4.87 -11.90
C ALA A 65 1.95 6.20 -11.88
N GLU A 66 1.92 6.88 -13.01
CA GLU A 66 1.32 8.22 -13.09
C GLU A 66 -0.14 8.23 -12.64
N HIS A 67 -0.85 7.13 -12.87
CA HIS A 67 -2.24 6.99 -12.46
C HIS A 67 -2.44 6.69 -10.97
N LEU A 68 -1.36 6.36 -10.26
CA LEU A 68 -1.47 6.06 -8.84
C LEU A 68 -1.55 7.35 -8.03
N PRO A 69 -2.37 7.37 -6.97
CA PRO A 69 -2.48 8.55 -6.14
C PRO A 69 -1.24 8.77 -5.28
N LEU A 70 -0.99 10.02 -4.94
CA LEU A 70 0.07 10.38 -4.01
C LEU A 70 -0.36 10.11 -2.57
N THR A 71 -1.64 10.23 -2.30
CA THR A 71 -2.20 9.96 -0.98
C THR A 71 -3.52 9.23 -1.13
N LEU A 72 -3.87 8.46 -0.11
CA LEU A 72 -5.17 7.82 0.00
C LEU A 72 -5.75 8.08 1.38
N ASP A 73 -7.03 8.35 1.43
CA ASP A 73 -7.76 8.51 2.68
C ASP A 73 -9.06 7.71 2.52
N PHE A 74 -9.17 6.60 3.23
CA PHE A 74 -10.27 5.66 3.03
C PHE A 74 -10.58 4.91 4.31
N THR A 75 -11.69 4.17 4.28
CA THR A 75 -12.13 3.39 5.43
C THR A 75 -12.19 1.92 5.05
N LEU A 76 -11.60 1.07 5.88
CA LEU A 76 -11.75 -0.37 5.81
C LEU A 76 -12.49 -0.83 7.04
N THR A 77 -13.66 -1.44 6.85
CA THR A 77 -14.61 -1.73 7.92
C THR A 77 -14.86 -0.46 8.73
N ASP A 78 -14.39 -0.41 9.98
CA ASP A 78 -14.55 0.76 10.83
C ASP A 78 -13.27 1.57 10.98
N LEU A 79 -12.21 1.15 10.30
CA LEU A 79 -10.90 1.77 10.45
C LEU A 79 -10.66 2.79 9.36
N ARG A 80 -10.40 4.02 9.77
CA ARG A 80 -10.03 5.07 8.82
C ARG A 80 -8.53 5.07 8.63
N ILE A 81 -8.11 5.05 7.36
CA ILE A 81 -6.70 4.90 7.00
C ILE A 81 -6.29 6.06 6.10
N PHE A 82 -5.17 6.67 6.43
CA PHE A 82 -4.53 7.65 5.57
C PHE A 82 -3.16 7.14 5.18
N MET A 83 -2.87 7.15 3.86
CA MET A 83 -1.62 6.64 3.33
C MET A 83 -0.88 7.72 2.58
N THR A 84 0.42 7.77 2.78
CA THR A 84 1.33 8.62 2.02
C THR A 84 2.72 8.03 2.06
N HIS A 85 3.54 8.38 1.06
CA HIS A 85 4.94 7.96 1.03
C HIS A 85 5.81 9.14 1.48
N PRO A 86 6.69 8.99 2.48
CA PRO A 86 7.56 10.08 2.94
C PRO A 86 8.41 10.63 1.80
N GLY A 87 8.53 11.94 1.74
CA GLY A 87 9.33 12.62 0.72
C GLY A 87 8.60 12.92 -0.57
N VAL A 88 7.38 12.41 -0.75
CA VAL A 88 6.60 12.70 -1.95
C VAL A 88 5.98 14.09 -1.87
N THR A 89 5.43 14.42 -0.73
CA THR A 89 4.84 15.72 -0.49
C THR A 89 5.38 16.26 0.81
N ALA A 90 5.39 17.56 0.89
CA ALA A 90 6.01 18.22 2.00
C ALA A 90 5.13 18.22 3.26
N GLU A 91 5.19 19.25 3.98
CA GLU A 91 4.76 19.42 5.35
C GLU A 91 3.31 19.07 5.64
N GLY A 92 2.40 19.36 4.70
CA GLY A 92 0.98 19.11 4.93
C GLY A 92 0.65 17.65 5.16
N ILE A 93 1.34 16.76 4.45
CA ILE A 93 1.12 15.32 4.58
C ILE A 93 1.65 14.86 5.93
N PHE A 94 2.82 15.32 6.30
CA PHE A 94 3.42 14.96 7.57
C PHE A 94 2.49 15.33 8.73
N ASN A 95 1.91 16.52 8.67
CA ASN A 95 0.99 16.97 9.72
C ASN A 95 -0.24 16.08 9.84
N LYS A 96 -0.75 15.61 8.72
CA LYS A 96 -1.89 14.68 8.73
C LYS A 96 -1.53 13.35 9.35
N MET A 97 -0.31 12.88 9.13
CA MET A 97 0.13 11.61 9.70
C MET A 97 0.26 11.68 11.21
N MET A 98 0.42 12.85 11.76
CA MET A 98 0.55 13.03 13.20
C MET A 98 -0.77 12.98 13.94
N LEU A 99 -1.86 13.03 13.22
CA LEU A 99 -3.19 12.91 13.80
C LEU A 99 -3.52 11.46 14.13
#